data_247223de72d1a19202e053e79d7c490e
#
_entry.id   247223de72d1a19202e053e79d7c490e
#
_cell.length_a   1.000
_cell.length_b   1.000
_cell.length_c   1.000
_cell.angle_alpha   90.00
_cell.angle_beta   90.00
_cell.angle_gamma   90.00
#
_symmetry.space_group_name_H-M   'P 1'
#
loop_
_entity.id
_entity.type
_entity.pdbx_description
1 polymer ?
#
loop_
_entity_poly.entity_id
_entity_poly.type
_entity_poly.pdbx_seq_one_letter_code
_entity_poly.pdbx_strand_id
1 'polypeptide(L)'
;LTIFGTEPYDMNKKSLEKFKKMLTAERDNLIRKANDTLSRDAALDPNEMPDEIDQASAEYEQSFIFRIRDREKYYLSKVQKALAKIEAGTFGICEACEEPVAVKRMEARPVTTLCIRCKEEQEMEERSYN
;
A
#
# COMPACT_ATOMS: atom_id res chain seq x y z
N LEU A 1 -13.68 -20.20 -16.01
CA LEU A 1 -13.63 -19.62 -15.91
C LEU A 1 -14.35 -18.58 -15.52
N THR A 2 -15.05 -18.26 -16.23
CA THR A 2 -15.87 -17.25 -15.90
C THR A 2 -16.38 -17.50 -14.62
N ILE A 3 -16.54 -18.60 -14.32
CA ILE A 3 -16.96 -19.00 -13.12
C ILE A 3 -16.29 -18.28 -12.12
N PHE A 4 -15.08 -18.07 -12.31
CA PHE A 4 -14.43 -17.49 -11.33
C PHE A 4 -14.84 -16.16 -11.23
N GLY A 5 -14.95 -15.52 -12.20
CA GLY A 5 -15.21 -14.17 -12.17
C GLY A 5 -16.34 -13.75 -11.38
N THR A 6 -17.31 -14.54 -11.31
CA THR A 6 -18.45 -14.00 -10.75
C THR A 6 -18.68 -14.43 -9.42
N GLU A 7 -18.62 -15.60 -9.24
CA GLU A 7 -19.01 -16.05 -8.07
C GLU A 7 -18.17 -15.91 -6.98
N PRO A 8 -17.13 -16.35 -7.04
CA PRO A 8 -16.39 -16.55 -5.92
C PRO A 8 -16.34 -15.43 -5.00
N TYR A 9 -16.22 -14.26 -5.39
CA TYR A 9 -16.14 -13.36 -4.37
C TYR A 9 -16.97 -12.22 -4.64
N ASP A 10 -18.05 -12.36 -4.69
CA ASP A 10 -18.97 -11.37 -4.66
C ASP A 10 -18.55 -9.94 -4.74
N MET A 11 -17.44 -9.65 -5.24
CA MET A 11 -17.01 -8.28 -5.38
C MET A 11 -17.58 -7.71 -6.65
N ASN A 12 -18.65 -7.01 -6.54
CA ASN A 12 -19.23 -6.41 -7.71
C ASN A 12 -18.53 -5.09 -8.00
N LYS A 13 -18.90 -4.45 -9.09
CA LYS A 13 -18.31 -3.21 -9.50
C LYS A 13 -18.40 -2.14 -8.46
N LYS A 14 -19.50 -2.06 -7.77
CA LYS A 14 -19.71 -1.08 -6.74
C LYS A 14 -18.73 -1.24 -5.61
N SER A 15 -18.54 -2.46 -5.16
CA SER A 15 -17.60 -2.76 -4.10
C SER A 15 -16.19 -2.45 -4.51
N LEU A 16 -15.83 -2.81 -5.72
CA LEU A 16 -14.48 -2.52 -6.22
C LEU A 16 -14.22 -1.02 -6.31
N GLU A 17 -15.20 -0.26 -6.72
CA GLU A 17 -15.05 1.19 -6.77
C GLU A 17 -14.89 1.79 -5.39
N LYS A 18 -15.61 1.24 -4.43
CA LYS A 18 -15.51 1.69 -3.06
C LYS A 18 -14.10 1.43 -2.52
N PHE A 19 -13.57 0.23 -2.75
CA PHE A 19 -12.21 -0.11 -2.33
C PHE A 19 -11.18 0.76 -3.06
N LYS A 20 -11.40 1.02 -4.32
CA LYS A 20 -10.50 1.86 -5.09
C LYS A 20 -10.44 3.26 -4.52
N LYS A 21 -11.58 3.83 -4.16
CA LYS A 21 -11.63 5.16 -3.57
C LYS A 21 -10.93 5.18 -2.22
N MET A 22 -11.17 4.18 -1.40
CA MET A 22 -10.53 4.09 -0.10
C MET A 22 -9.03 4.01 -0.23
N LEU A 23 -8.55 3.16 -1.10
CA LEU A 23 -7.11 2.95 -1.29
C LEU A 23 -6.44 4.16 -1.92
N THR A 24 -7.12 4.81 -2.85
CA THR A 24 -6.59 6.02 -3.47
C THR A 24 -6.46 7.13 -2.43
N ALA A 25 -7.46 7.28 -1.58
CA ALA A 25 -7.42 8.29 -0.51
C ALA A 25 -6.29 8.00 0.47
N GLU A 26 -6.07 6.72 0.78
CA GLU A 26 -5.02 6.32 1.69
C GLU A 26 -3.65 6.61 1.07
N ARG A 27 -3.49 6.29 -0.21
CA ARG A 27 -2.25 6.57 -0.92
C ARG A 27 -1.95 8.06 -0.93
N ASP A 28 -2.95 8.87 -1.28
CA ASP A 28 -2.77 10.32 -1.36
C ASP A 28 -2.47 10.91 0.01
N ASN A 29 -3.08 10.37 1.05
CA ASN A 29 -2.84 10.82 2.40
C ASN A 29 -1.40 10.51 2.85
N LEU A 30 -0.90 9.33 2.53
CA LEU A 30 0.47 8.95 2.85
C LEU A 30 1.47 9.84 2.11
N ILE A 31 1.21 10.10 0.84
CA ILE A 31 2.10 10.95 0.04
C ILE A 31 2.06 12.38 0.57
N ARG A 32 0.90 12.86 0.94
CA ARG A 32 0.77 14.21 1.47
C ARG A 32 1.51 14.37 2.81
N LYS A 33 1.41 13.38 3.67
CA LYS A 33 2.11 13.41 4.94
C LYS A 33 3.62 13.45 4.73
N ALA A 34 4.09 12.67 3.77
CA ALA A 34 5.50 12.64 3.44
C ALA A 34 5.97 14.00 2.92
N ASN A 35 5.17 14.59 2.04
CA ASN A 35 5.50 15.92 1.49
C ASN A 35 5.44 17.01 2.56
N ASP A 36 4.52 16.91 3.48
CA ASP A 36 4.41 17.87 4.59
C ASP A 36 5.65 17.79 5.47
N THR A 37 6.12 16.61 5.74
CA THR A 37 7.32 16.43 6.55
C THR A 37 8.52 17.04 5.82
N LEU A 38 8.61 16.83 4.52
CA LEU A 38 9.68 17.39 3.73
C LEU A 38 9.61 18.92 3.75
N SER A 39 8.44 19.47 3.57
CA SER A 39 8.25 20.92 3.57
C SER A 39 8.61 21.55 4.91
N ARG A 40 8.27 20.88 5.98
CA ARG A 40 8.60 21.39 7.30
C ARG A 40 10.09 21.36 7.55
N ASP A 41 10.75 20.31 7.13
CA ASP A 41 12.19 20.21 7.25
C ASP A 41 12.88 21.30 6.44
N ALA A 42 12.36 21.56 5.27
CA ALA A 42 12.89 22.63 4.43
C ALA A 42 12.67 24.00 5.05
N ALA A 43 11.54 24.19 5.69
CA ALA A 43 11.21 25.46 6.30
C ALA A 43 12.00 25.72 7.57
N LEU A 44 12.47 24.69 8.22
CA LEU A 44 13.20 24.86 9.46
C LEU A 44 14.52 25.57 9.24
N ASP A 45 15.04 25.54 8.04
CA ASP A 45 16.34 26.12 7.81
C ASP A 45 16.45 26.82 6.49
N PRO A 46 15.68 27.86 6.31
CA PRO A 46 15.71 28.56 5.03
C PRO A 46 17.04 29.27 4.77
N ASN A 47 17.78 29.54 5.80
CA ASN A 47 19.03 30.23 5.65
C ASN A 47 20.18 29.31 5.30
N GLU A 48 19.98 28.06 5.44
CA GLU A 48 20.96 27.09 5.09
C GLU A 48 20.69 26.48 3.76
N MET A 49 19.86 27.13 2.97
CA MET A 49 19.66 26.69 1.62
C MET A 49 20.56 27.54 0.80
N PRO A 50 21.78 27.20 0.70
CA PRO A 50 22.70 28.03 -0.03
C PRO A 50 22.57 27.78 -1.50
N ASP A 51 23.45 28.34 -2.21
CA ASP A 51 23.42 28.29 -3.64
C ASP A 51 23.58 26.92 -4.25
N GLU A 52 23.74 25.93 -3.42
CA GLU A 52 23.89 24.58 -3.89
C GLU A 52 22.58 23.86 -3.94
N ILE A 53 21.51 24.61 -3.94
CA ILE A 53 20.18 24.03 -3.91
C ILE A 53 19.96 22.99 -4.97
N ASP A 54 20.47 23.22 -6.17
CA ASP A 54 20.22 22.28 -7.25
C ASP A 54 20.92 20.95 -7.03
N GLN A 55 22.08 20.99 -6.46
CA GLN A 55 22.82 19.77 -6.16
C GLN A 55 22.22 19.15 -4.91
N ALA A 56 21.89 19.96 -3.97
CA ALA A 56 21.30 19.53 -2.73
C ALA A 56 19.92 18.97 -2.92
N SER A 57 19.18 19.40 -3.93
CA SER A 57 17.81 18.91 -4.07
C SER A 57 17.75 17.44 -4.45
N ALA A 58 18.68 16.94 -5.26
CA ALA A 58 18.70 15.52 -5.57
C ALA A 58 19.06 14.72 -4.33
N GLU A 59 20.05 15.18 -3.56
CA GLU A 59 20.43 14.54 -2.34
C GLU A 59 19.33 14.65 -1.30
N TYR A 60 18.62 15.75 -1.29
CA TYR A 60 17.54 15.98 -0.37
C TYR A 60 16.38 15.04 -0.67
N GLU A 61 16.08 14.81 -1.91
CA GLU A 61 15.03 13.87 -2.29
C GLU A 61 15.37 12.47 -1.83
N GLN A 62 16.62 12.07 -1.98
CA GLN A 62 17.04 10.76 -1.50
C GLN A 62 16.96 10.68 0.01
N SER A 63 17.39 11.73 0.69
CA SER A 63 17.28 11.78 2.15
C SER A 63 15.85 11.72 2.61
N PHE A 64 14.98 12.38 1.87
CA PHE A 64 13.57 12.38 2.19
C PHE A 64 12.99 10.97 2.07
N ILE A 65 13.33 10.26 1.00
CA ILE A 65 12.89 8.90 0.82
C ILE A 65 13.39 8.02 1.97
N PHE A 66 14.61 8.25 2.42
CA PHE A 66 15.14 7.50 3.55
C PHE A 66 14.47 7.89 4.87
N ARG A 67 13.99 9.10 4.97
CA ARG A 67 13.35 9.55 6.19
C ARG A 67 11.93 9.07 6.34
N ILE A 68 11.30 8.69 5.25
CA ILE A 68 9.99 8.09 5.35
C ILE A 68 10.17 6.82 6.14
N ARG A 69 9.42 6.66 7.20
CA ARG A 69 9.57 5.51 8.06
C ARG A 69 9.35 4.24 7.25
N ASP A 70 10.17 3.26 7.49
CA ASP A 70 10.10 1.99 6.77
C ASP A 70 8.71 1.41 6.80
N ARG A 71 8.04 1.55 7.90
CA ARG A 71 6.68 1.08 8.06
C ARG A 71 5.71 1.75 7.08
N GLU A 72 5.87 3.06 6.91
CA GLU A 72 5.01 3.82 6.01
C GLU A 72 5.32 3.51 4.54
N LYS A 73 6.57 3.32 4.22
CA LYS A 73 6.96 2.92 2.87
C LYS A 73 6.38 1.58 2.54
N TYR A 74 6.47 0.66 3.47
CA TYR A 74 5.96 -0.68 3.30
C TYR A 74 4.46 -0.65 3.09
N TYR A 75 3.77 0.13 3.89
CA TYR A 75 2.32 0.25 3.78
C TYR A 75 1.92 0.90 2.46
N LEU A 76 2.62 1.94 2.05
CA LEU A 76 2.35 2.58 0.77
C LEU A 76 2.53 1.59 -0.38
N SER A 77 3.56 0.77 -0.31
CA SER A 77 3.80 -0.25 -1.30
C SER A 77 2.64 -1.23 -1.37
N LYS A 78 2.09 -1.62 -0.22
CA LYS A 78 0.94 -2.51 -0.16
C LYS A 78 -0.31 -1.86 -0.75
N VAL A 79 -0.50 -0.58 -0.48
CA VAL A 79 -1.64 0.16 -1.02
C VAL A 79 -1.54 0.23 -2.55
N GLN A 80 -0.35 0.51 -3.05
CA GLN A 80 -0.13 0.59 -4.49
C GLN A 80 -0.35 -0.77 -5.16
N LYS A 81 0.07 -1.84 -4.49
CA LYS A 81 -0.13 -3.17 -5.00
C LYS A 81 -1.62 -3.51 -5.06
N ALA A 82 -2.36 -3.13 -4.04
CA ALA A 82 -3.80 -3.39 -4.00
C ALA A 82 -4.51 -2.63 -5.12
N LEU A 83 -4.10 -1.40 -5.38
CA LEU A 83 -4.68 -0.62 -6.48
C LEU A 83 -4.36 -1.28 -7.82
N ALA A 84 -3.16 -1.80 -7.98
CA ALA A 84 -2.79 -2.50 -9.20
C ALA A 84 -3.63 -3.76 -9.40
N LYS A 85 -3.96 -4.44 -8.32
CA LYS A 85 -4.81 -5.62 -8.38
C LYS A 85 -6.23 -5.28 -8.79
N ILE A 86 -6.74 -4.15 -8.36
CA ILE A 86 -8.06 -3.70 -8.79
C ILE A 86 -8.06 -3.49 -10.31
N GLU A 87 -7.00 -2.87 -10.83
CA GLU A 87 -6.91 -2.63 -12.26
C GLU A 87 -6.73 -3.93 -13.03
N ALA A 88 -6.03 -4.88 -12.47
CA ALA A 88 -5.80 -6.17 -13.10
C ALA A 88 -6.96 -7.15 -12.96
N GLY A 89 -7.93 -6.84 -12.12
CA GLY A 89 -9.07 -7.72 -11.89
C GLY A 89 -8.79 -8.87 -10.93
N THR A 90 -7.73 -8.75 -10.12
CA THR A 90 -7.36 -9.81 -9.19
C THR A 90 -7.51 -9.39 -7.73
N PHE A 91 -8.12 -8.25 -7.49
CA PHE A 91 -8.30 -7.78 -6.13
C PHE A 91 -9.22 -8.73 -5.35
N GLY A 92 -8.85 -9.05 -4.14
CA GLY A 92 -9.64 -9.95 -3.30
C GLY A 92 -9.37 -11.42 -3.51
N ILE A 93 -8.34 -11.75 -4.29
CA ILE A 93 -7.96 -13.14 -4.51
C ILE A 93 -6.65 -13.41 -3.77
N CYS A 94 -6.63 -14.50 -3.00
CA CYS A 94 -5.45 -14.88 -2.25
C CYS A 94 -4.30 -15.19 -3.19
N GLU A 95 -3.14 -14.64 -2.92
CA GLU A 95 -1.97 -14.85 -3.75
C GLU A 95 -1.40 -16.26 -3.62
N ALA A 96 -1.66 -16.93 -2.52
CA ALA A 96 -1.11 -18.25 -2.28
C ALA A 96 -1.98 -19.38 -2.81
N CYS A 97 -3.26 -19.35 -2.51
CA CYS A 97 -4.15 -20.43 -2.91
C CYS A 97 -5.11 -20.07 -4.02
N GLU A 98 -5.09 -18.81 -4.42
CA GLU A 98 -5.94 -18.31 -5.51
C GLU A 98 -7.45 -18.40 -5.22
N GLU A 99 -7.80 -18.57 -3.98
CA GLU A 99 -9.19 -18.56 -3.58
C GLU A 99 -9.61 -17.16 -3.16
N PRO A 100 -10.89 -16.86 -3.18
CA PRO A 100 -11.31 -15.52 -2.77
C PRO A 100 -11.07 -15.28 -1.29
N VAL A 101 -10.65 -14.10 -0.96
CA VAL A 101 -10.53 -13.67 0.41
C VAL A 101 -11.89 -13.15 0.86
N ALA A 102 -12.29 -13.47 2.08
CA ALA A 102 -13.58 -13.04 2.58
C ALA A 102 -13.72 -11.52 2.49
N VAL A 103 -14.87 -11.06 2.06
CA VAL A 103 -15.12 -9.62 1.89
C VAL A 103 -14.93 -8.87 3.20
N LYS A 104 -15.35 -9.44 4.30
CA LYS A 104 -15.17 -8.80 5.60
C LYS A 104 -13.70 -8.59 5.94
N ARG A 105 -12.87 -9.52 5.56
CA ARG A 105 -11.43 -9.40 5.78
C ARG A 105 -10.86 -8.29 4.89
N MET A 106 -11.33 -8.19 3.66
CA MET A 106 -10.92 -7.12 2.78
C MET A 106 -11.38 -5.76 3.30
N GLU A 107 -12.57 -5.70 3.87
CA GLU A 107 -13.06 -4.45 4.46
C GLU A 107 -12.21 -4.03 5.65
N ALA A 108 -11.77 -4.98 6.44
CA ALA A 108 -10.93 -4.67 7.59
C ALA A 108 -9.52 -4.29 7.17
N ARG A 109 -8.99 -4.97 6.17
CA ARG A 109 -7.63 -4.70 5.69
C ARG A 109 -7.60 -4.82 4.17
N PRO A 110 -7.90 -3.74 3.46
CA PRO A 110 -7.95 -3.79 2.00
C PRO A 110 -6.63 -4.13 1.32
N VAL A 111 -5.54 -4.03 2.03
CA VAL A 111 -4.24 -4.34 1.46
C VAL A 111 -3.83 -5.80 1.63
N THR A 112 -4.66 -6.60 2.28
CA THR A 112 -4.31 -7.98 2.53
C THR A 112 -4.20 -8.76 1.23
N THR A 113 -3.24 -9.66 1.14
CA THR A 113 -3.01 -10.44 -0.07
C THR A 113 -3.26 -11.93 0.15
N LEU A 114 -3.49 -12.34 1.39
CA LEU A 114 -3.70 -13.73 1.71
C LEU A 114 -5.01 -13.94 2.44
N CYS A 115 -5.63 -15.08 2.22
CA CYS A 115 -6.78 -15.45 3.01
C CYS A 115 -6.32 -15.80 4.41
N ILE A 116 -7.24 -15.94 5.34
CA ILE A 116 -6.89 -16.17 6.73
C ILE A 116 -6.09 -17.45 6.90
N ARG A 117 -6.47 -18.49 6.17
CA ARG A 117 -5.80 -19.78 6.28
C ARG A 117 -4.34 -19.69 5.81
N CYS A 118 -4.12 -19.08 4.66
CA CYS A 118 -2.76 -18.95 4.13
C CYS A 118 -1.92 -18.02 4.99
N LYS A 119 -2.54 -17.00 5.55
CA LYS A 119 -1.84 -16.09 6.45
C LYS A 119 -1.40 -16.82 7.73
N GLU A 120 -2.26 -17.63 8.27
CA GLU A 120 -1.93 -18.41 9.46
C GLU A 120 -0.81 -19.41 9.17
N GLU A 121 -0.83 -20.03 8.02
CA GLU A 121 0.23 -20.96 7.61
C GLU A 121 1.55 -20.23 7.48
N GLN A 122 1.53 -19.03 6.90
CA GLN A 122 2.74 -18.24 6.75
C GLN A 122 3.32 -17.88 8.12
N GLU A 123 2.47 -17.48 9.03
CA GLU A 123 2.90 -17.11 10.37
C GLU A 123 3.47 -18.30 11.13
N MET A 124 2.93 -19.47 10.93
CA MET A 124 3.45 -20.67 11.54
C MET A 124 4.82 -21.00 11.00
N GLU A 125 5.03 -20.85 9.70
CA GLU A 125 6.33 -21.09 9.10
C GLU A 125 7.34 -20.09 9.65
N GLU A 126 6.98 -18.86 9.75
CA GLU A 126 7.88 -17.82 10.28
C GLU A 126 8.29 -18.13 11.72
N ARG A 127 7.37 -18.65 12.49
CA ARG A 127 7.67 -19.00 13.86
C ARG A 127 8.60 -20.21 13.95
N SER A 128 8.51 -21.11 13.00
CA SER A 128 9.38 -22.27 13.02
C SER A 128 10.81 -21.92 12.73
N TYR A 129 11.06 -20.82 12.04
CA TYR A 129 12.41 -20.42 11.74
C TYR A 129 13.04 -19.63 12.90
N ASN A 130 12.26 -19.21 13.82
CA ASN A 130 12.76 -18.51 14.98
C ASN A 130 12.91 -19.47 16.15
#